data_d8d362a9cb322b7941a5ba098c005142
#
_entry.id   d8d362a9cb322b7941a5ba098c005142
#
_cell.length_a   1.000
_cell.length_b   1.000
_cell.length_c   1.000
_cell.angle_alpha   90.00
_cell.angle_beta   90.00
_cell.angle_gamma   90.00
#
_symmetry.space_group_name_H-M   'P 1'
#
loop_
_entity.id
_entity.type
_entity.pdbx_description
1 polymer ?
#
loop_
_entity_poly.entity_id
_entity_poly.type
_entity_poly.pdbx_seq_one_letter_code
_entity_poly.pdbx_strand_id
1 'polypeptide(L)'
;MEFFNGAILLSPSDLNAFLECEHLTQLDLAVARHERERPAAENPQAELVRRKGDEHEAAYLAELIAKGRDVVTIHNDWDLGLAARATEEAMLAGADVIYQACFVDEDWRGFADFVERQPDGRYEVVDTKLARHSKPAYVLQLCFYSE
;
A
#
# COMPACT_ATOMS: atom_id res chain seq x y z
N MET A 1 -9.29 7.30 -0.77
CA MET A 1 -10.26 7.19 0.37
C MET A 1 -11.47 6.36 -0.03
N GLU A 2 -12.08 5.71 0.93
CA GLU A 2 -13.19 4.78 0.73
C GLU A 2 -14.18 4.89 1.88
N PHE A 3 -15.47 4.70 1.59
CA PHE A 3 -16.49 4.65 2.63
C PHE A 3 -16.69 3.19 3.05
N PHE A 4 -16.39 2.89 4.31
CA PHE A 4 -16.45 1.54 4.85
C PHE A 4 -17.09 1.54 6.24
N ASN A 5 -18.10 0.71 6.47
CA ASN A 5 -18.80 0.56 7.75
C ASN A 5 -19.27 1.89 8.40
N GLY A 6 -19.68 2.87 7.59
CA GLY A 6 -20.18 4.16 8.10
C GLY A 6 -19.10 5.24 8.31
N ALA A 7 -17.83 4.93 8.08
CA ALA A 7 -16.71 5.85 8.19
C ALA A 7 -15.94 6.00 6.87
N ILE A 8 -15.17 7.06 6.75
CA ILE A 8 -14.22 7.24 5.65
C ILE A 8 -12.87 6.68 6.08
N LEU A 9 -12.38 5.69 5.33
CA LEU A 9 -11.01 5.21 5.46
C LEU A 9 -10.10 5.96 4.51
N LEU A 10 -9.01 6.48 5.04
CA LEU A 10 -7.96 7.19 4.33
C LEU A 10 -6.77 6.26 4.02
N SER A 11 -5.96 6.66 3.06
CA SER A 11 -4.75 5.93 2.64
C SER A 11 -3.59 6.90 2.38
N PRO A 12 -2.34 6.44 2.33
CA PRO A 12 -1.20 7.29 1.98
C PRO A 12 -1.33 8.02 0.63
N SER A 13 -2.03 7.41 -0.33
CA SER A 13 -2.31 8.07 -1.62
C SER A 13 -3.27 9.24 -1.48
N ASP A 14 -4.18 9.23 -0.51
CA ASP A 14 -5.08 10.36 -0.25
C ASP A 14 -4.32 11.53 0.37
N LEU A 15 -3.32 11.26 1.22
CA LEU A 15 -2.44 12.29 1.74
C LEU A 15 -1.61 12.94 0.62
N ASN A 16 -1.08 12.14 -0.32
CA ASN A 16 -0.38 12.65 -1.49
C ASN A 16 -1.30 13.52 -2.37
N ALA A 17 -2.54 13.06 -2.61
CA ALA A 17 -3.53 13.81 -3.37
C ALA A 17 -3.87 15.15 -2.71
N PHE A 18 -3.97 15.19 -1.38
CA PHE A 18 -4.17 16.42 -0.63
C PHE A 18 -3.02 17.42 -0.79
N LEU A 19 -1.79 16.95 -0.70
CA LEU A 19 -0.59 17.79 -0.86
C LEU A 19 -0.42 18.31 -2.29
N GLU A 20 -0.86 17.55 -3.28
CA GLU A 20 -0.85 17.99 -4.67
C GLU A 20 -1.98 18.99 -4.99
N CYS A 21 -3.18 18.74 -4.47
CA CYS A 21 -4.33 19.59 -4.73
C CYS A 21 -5.47 19.33 -3.72
N GLU A 22 -5.70 20.25 -2.80
CA GLU A 22 -6.80 20.16 -1.81
C GLU A 22 -8.17 19.98 -2.46
N HIS A 23 -8.39 20.57 -3.64
CA HIS A 23 -9.64 20.40 -4.37
C HIS A 23 -9.87 18.94 -4.82
N LEU A 24 -8.81 18.24 -5.20
CA LEU A 24 -8.88 16.82 -5.56
C LEU A 24 -9.39 15.99 -4.37
N THR A 25 -8.92 16.29 -3.16
CA THR A 25 -9.40 15.64 -1.93
C THR A 25 -10.90 15.83 -1.72
N GLN A 26 -11.43 17.03 -1.99
CA GLN A 26 -12.87 17.27 -1.89
C GLN A 26 -13.67 16.47 -2.92
N LEU A 27 -13.14 16.34 -4.14
CA LEU A 27 -13.75 15.51 -5.18
C LEU A 27 -13.74 14.03 -4.83
N ASP A 28 -12.62 13.53 -4.33
CA ASP A 28 -12.48 12.14 -3.90
C ASP A 28 -13.38 11.83 -2.69
N LEU A 29 -13.56 12.77 -1.77
CA LEU A 29 -14.50 12.65 -0.65
C LEU A 29 -15.96 12.57 -1.14
N ALA A 30 -16.34 13.40 -2.10
CA ALA A 30 -17.67 13.35 -2.70
C ALA A 30 -17.92 12.00 -3.42
N VAL A 31 -16.91 11.46 -4.09
CA VAL A 31 -16.97 10.12 -4.70
C VAL A 31 -17.11 9.04 -3.61
N ALA A 32 -16.31 9.09 -2.55
CA ALA A 32 -16.38 8.13 -1.45
C ALA A 32 -17.75 8.12 -0.75
N ARG A 33 -18.40 9.28 -0.64
CA ARG A 33 -19.76 9.43 -0.10
C ARG A 33 -20.89 9.10 -1.07
N HIS A 34 -20.57 8.67 -2.28
CA HIS A 34 -21.54 8.44 -3.37
C HIS A 34 -22.34 9.69 -3.80
N GLU A 35 -21.84 10.88 -3.50
CA GLU A 35 -22.42 12.16 -3.91
C GLU A 35 -22.05 12.52 -5.36
N ARG A 36 -21.04 11.84 -5.89
CA ARG A 36 -20.52 12.04 -7.25
C ARG A 36 -19.97 10.74 -7.81
N GLU A 37 -20.11 10.55 -9.12
CA GLU A 37 -19.43 9.47 -9.84
C GLU A 37 -17.99 9.86 -10.22
N ARG A 38 -17.06 8.91 -10.11
CA ARG A 38 -15.70 9.11 -10.62
C ARG A 38 -15.76 9.08 -12.15
N PRO A 39 -15.19 10.08 -12.85
CA PRO A 39 -15.14 10.05 -14.31
C PRO A 39 -14.43 8.78 -14.80
N ALA A 40 -15.06 8.09 -15.74
CA ALA A 40 -14.39 6.99 -16.44
C ALA A 40 -13.31 7.60 -17.36
N ALA A 41 -12.05 7.39 -17.00
CA ALA A 41 -10.91 7.81 -17.81
C ALA A 41 -10.14 6.57 -18.25
N GLU A 42 -10.28 6.19 -19.52
CA GLU A 42 -9.36 5.25 -20.13
C GLU A 42 -8.03 5.96 -20.38
N ASN A 43 -7.00 5.54 -19.67
CA ASN A 43 -5.64 6.03 -19.86
C ASN A 43 -4.69 4.86 -20.16
N PRO A 44 -4.47 4.55 -21.45
CA PRO A 44 -3.59 3.45 -21.85
C PRO A 44 -2.15 3.59 -21.33
N GLN A 45 -1.68 4.82 -21.13
CA GLN A 45 -0.34 5.06 -20.58
C GLN A 45 -0.30 4.72 -19.09
N ALA A 46 -1.33 5.09 -18.31
CA ALA A 46 -1.42 4.72 -16.90
C ALA A 46 -1.52 3.21 -16.73
N GLU A 47 -2.28 2.52 -17.58
CA GLU A 47 -2.37 1.06 -17.58
C GLU A 47 -1.03 0.39 -17.90
N LEU A 48 -0.28 0.91 -18.86
CA LEU A 48 1.07 0.41 -19.16
C LEU A 48 2.01 0.59 -17.95
N VAL A 49 1.97 1.77 -17.31
CA VAL A 49 2.81 2.06 -16.14
C VAL A 49 2.44 1.12 -14.98
N ARG A 50 1.16 0.91 -14.72
CA ARG A 50 0.68 -0.02 -13.69
C ARG A 50 1.20 -1.42 -13.94
N ARG A 51 0.99 -1.98 -15.13
CA ARG A 51 1.48 -3.31 -15.49
C ARG A 51 2.99 -3.45 -15.33
N LYS A 52 3.76 -2.41 -15.70
CA LYS A 52 5.22 -2.41 -15.50
C LYS A 52 5.60 -2.32 -14.03
N GLY A 53 4.80 -1.65 -13.20
CA GLY A 53 4.92 -1.67 -11.75
C GLY A 53 4.74 -3.08 -11.19
N ASP A 54 3.64 -3.73 -11.57
CA ASP A 54 3.31 -5.10 -11.15
C ASP A 54 4.42 -6.11 -11.55
N GLU A 55 4.96 -5.99 -12.80
CA GLU A 55 6.08 -6.81 -13.27
C GLU A 55 7.37 -6.59 -12.42
N HIS A 56 7.63 -5.34 -12.03
CA HIS A 56 8.79 -4.98 -11.22
C HIS A 56 8.68 -5.51 -9.79
N GLU A 57 7.53 -5.35 -9.18
CA GLU A 57 7.22 -5.89 -7.85
C GLU A 57 7.31 -7.42 -7.83
N ALA A 58 6.73 -8.09 -8.82
CA ALA A 58 6.83 -9.55 -8.96
C ALA A 58 8.27 -10.03 -9.15
N ALA A 59 9.11 -9.29 -9.86
CA ALA A 59 10.51 -9.61 -10.02
C ALA A 59 11.29 -9.48 -8.70
N TYR A 60 11.01 -8.47 -7.89
CA TYR A 60 11.60 -8.31 -6.57
C TYR A 60 11.18 -9.43 -5.61
N LEU A 61 9.90 -9.79 -5.60
CA LEU A 61 9.39 -10.94 -4.84
C LEU A 61 10.13 -12.23 -5.22
N ALA A 62 10.28 -12.50 -6.53
CA ALA A 62 11.01 -13.68 -7.01
C ALA A 62 12.47 -13.67 -6.58
N GLU A 63 13.13 -12.52 -6.55
CA GLU A 63 14.50 -12.38 -6.06
C GLU A 63 14.61 -12.73 -4.57
N LEU A 64 13.68 -12.25 -3.73
CA LEU A 64 13.66 -12.56 -2.30
C LEU A 64 13.48 -14.06 -2.04
N ILE A 65 12.56 -14.70 -2.76
CA ILE A 65 12.35 -16.16 -2.71
C ILE A 65 13.61 -16.92 -3.15
N ALA A 66 14.25 -16.49 -4.25
CA ALA A 66 15.46 -17.11 -4.76
C ALA A 66 16.66 -17.00 -3.78
N LYS A 67 16.68 -15.95 -2.94
CA LYS A 67 17.63 -15.76 -1.84
C LYS A 67 17.33 -16.64 -0.63
N GLY A 68 16.26 -17.42 -0.65
CA GLY A 68 15.85 -18.33 0.44
C GLY A 68 15.19 -17.60 1.62
N ARG A 69 14.68 -16.37 1.42
CA ARG A 69 13.93 -15.68 2.45
C ARG A 69 12.57 -16.37 2.68
N ASP A 70 12.16 -16.45 3.93
CA ASP A 70 10.80 -16.90 4.30
C ASP A 70 9.81 -15.77 4.00
N VAL A 71 8.94 -15.99 2.99
CA VAL A 71 7.98 -14.98 2.52
C VAL A 71 6.57 -15.39 2.88
N VAL A 72 5.90 -14.57 3.67
CA VAL A 72 4.47 -14.70 3.96
C VAL A 72 3.70 -13.72 3.08
N THR A 73 2.77 -14.22 2.27
CA THR A 73 1.88 -13.40 1.44
C THR A 73 0.57 -13.14 2.16
N ILE A 74 0.20 -11.88 2.31
CA ILE A 74 -1.10 -11.50 2.87
C ILE A 74 -2.12 -11.38 1.73
N HIS A 75 -3.21 -12.13 1.84
CA HIS A 75 -4.31 -12.08 0.88
C HIS A 75 -5.35 -11.05 1.33
N ASN A 76 -5.61 -10.09 0.47
CA ASN A 76 -6.49 -8.94 0.77
C ASN A 76 -7.92 -9.14 0.27
N ASP A 77 -8.40 -10.36 0.34
CA ASP A 77 -9.57 -10.80 -0.42
C ASP A 77 -10.91 -10.25 0.06
N TRP A 78 -11.05 -9.38 1.04
CA TRP A 78 -12.36 -8.78 1.41
C TRP A 78 -12.46 -8.28 2.85
N ASP A 79 -11.58 -8.70 3.78
CA ASP A 79 -11.64 -8.31 5.18
C ASP A 79 -10.31 -7.68 5.64
N LEU A 80 -10.31 -6.34 5.71
CA LEU A 80 -9.14 -5.56 6.15
C LEU A 80 -8.68 -5.96 7.56
N GLY A 81 -9.63 -6.28 8.45
CA GLY A 81 -9.30 -6.67 9.81
C GLY A 81 -8.61 -8.04 9.87
N LEU A 82 -8.99 -8.97 9.00
CA LEU A 82 -8.31 -10.27 8.89
C LEU A 82 -6.93 -10.11 8.26
N ALA A 83 -6.80 -9.30 7.21
CA ALA A 83 -5.52 -9.03 6.56
C ALA A 83 -4.53 -8.33 7.51
N ALA A 84 -4.98 -7.35 8.28
CA ALA A 84 -4.14 -6.67 9.28
C ALA A 84 -3.69 -7.63 10.38
N ARG A 85 -4.58 -8.48 10.89
CA ARG A 85 -4.22 -9.53 11.87
C ARG A 85 -3.21 -10.53 11.29
N ALA A 86 -3.40 -10.97 10.06
CA ALA A 86 -2.46 -11.88 9.41
C ALA A 86 -1.07 -11.25 9.26
N THR A 87 -1.00 -9.93 8.99
CA THR A 87 0.24 -9.17 8.98
C THR A 87 0.92 -9.18 10.36
N GLU A 88 0.17 -8.86 11.42
CA GLU A 88 0.67 -8.88 12.79
C GLU A 88 1.16 -10.27 13.20
N GLU A 89 0.39 -11.31 12.92
CA GLU A 89 0.75 -12.70 13.21
C GLU A 89 2.05 -13.09 12.47
N ALA A 90 2.22 -12.71 11.22
CA ALA A 90 3.45 -12.96 10.46
C ALA A 90 4.66 -12.23 11.06
N MET A 91 4.49 -10.98 11.51
CA MET A 91 5.54 -10.23 12.21
C MET A 91 5.93 -10.90 13.53
N LEU A 92 4.95 -11.31 14.34
CA LEU A 92 5.18 -11.99 15.62
C LEU A 92 5.82 -13.37 15.45
N ALA A 93 5.49 -14.08 14.36
CA ALA A 93 6.13 -15.35 14.00
C ALA A 93 7.57 -15.18 13.52
N GLY A 94 7.99 -13.96 13.18
CA GLY A 94 9.35 -13.65 12.75
C GLY A 94 9.60 -13.94 11.27
N ALA A 95 8.59 -13.86 10.42
CA ALA A 95 8.74 -13.97 8.97
C ALA A 95 9.84 -13.04 8.45
N ASP A 96 10.64 -13.52 7.51
CA ASP A 96 11.71 -12.69 6.93
C ASP A 96 11.16 -11.56 6.07
N VAL A 97 10.07 -11.84 5.36
CA VAL A 97 9.40 -10.91 4.46
C VAL A 97 7.90 -11.12 4.53
N ILE A 98 7.15 -10.04 4.60
CA ILE A 98 5.70 -10.05 4.48
C ILE A 98 5.35 -9.28 3.20
N TYR A 99 4.76 -9.98 2.24
CA TYR A 99 4.35 -9.42 0.96
C TYR A 99 2.90 -8.97 1.00
N GLN A 100 2.60 -7.77 0.49
CA GLN A 100 1.29 -7.13 0.52
C GLN A 100 0.73 -6.95 1.94
N ALA A 101 1.60 -6.53 2.86
CA ALA A 101 1.24 -6.31 4.26
C ALA A 101 0.13 -5.28 4.41
N CYS A 102 -0.88 -5.60 5.22
CA CYS A 102 -2.03 -4.73 5.47
C CYS A 102 -1.90 -4.06 6.84
N PHE A 103 -2.06 -2.75 6.87
CA PHE A 103 -2.10 -1.94 8.09
C PHE A 103 -3.43 -1.22 8.18
N VAL A 104 -4.05 -1.26 9.35
CA VAL A 104 -5.30 -0.55 9.66
C VAL A 104 -5.15 0.08 11.03
N ASP A 105 -5.33 1.38 11.11
CA ASP A 105 -5.35 2.13 12.36
C ASP A 105 -6.42 3.23 12.29
N GLU A 106 -7.39 3.21 13.20
CA GLU A 106 -8.52 4.13 13.25
C GLU A 106 -9.18 4.35 11.88
N ASP A 107 -9.01 5.56 11.32
CA ASP A 107 -9.57 5.98 10.02
C ASP A 107 -8.59 5.77 8.86
N TRP A 108 -7.46 5.11 9.10
CA TRP A 108 -6.42 4.90 8.12
C TRP A 108 -6.24 3.44 7.75
N ARG A 109 -5.96 3.21 6.48
CA ARG A 109 -5.55 1.90 5.98
C ARG A 109 -4.42 2.04 4.98
N GLY A 110 -3.60 1.02 4.88
CA GLY A 110 -2.55 0.97 3.89
C GLY A 110 -2.12 -0.45 3.58
N PHE A 111 -1.56 -0.61 2.38
CA PHE A 111 -0.93 -1.84 1.93
C PHE A 111 0.50 -1.51 1.56
N ALA A 112 1.45 -2.16 2.25
CA ALA A 112 2.86 -2.06 1.91
C ALA A 112 3.22 -3.22 0.98
N ASP A 113 3.93 -2.94 -0.11
CA ASP A 113 4.36 -3.97 -1.05
C ASP A 113 5.15 -5.06 -0.31
N PHE A 114 6.12 -4.65 0.51
CA PHE A 114 6.94 -5.54 1.31
C PHE A 114 7.20 -4.96 2.69
N VAL A 115 7.26 -5.84 3.69
CA VAL A 115 7.77 -5.54 5.02
C VAL A 115 8.88 -6.55 5.32
N GLU A 116 10.11 -6.07 5.49
CA GLU A 116 11.30 -6.92 5.63
C GLU A 116 11.89 -6.87 7.02
N ARG A 117 12.16 -8.06 7.57
CA ARG A 117 12.82 -8.19 8.88
C ARG A 117 14.30 -7.88 8.76
N GLN A 118 14.75 -6.96 9.61
CA GLN A 118 16.12 -6.53 9.73
C GLN A 118 16.93 -7.47 10.68
N PRO A 119 18.28 -7.44 10.62
CA PRO A 119 19.12 -8.28 11.49
C PRO A 119 18.94 -8.03 12.99
N ASP A 120 18.45 -6.86 13.38
CA ASP A 120 18.15 -6.49 14.76
C ASP A 120 16.73 -6.92 15.20
N GLY A 121 15.98 -7.58 14.33
CA GLY A 121 14.63 -8.09 14.57
C GLY A 121 13.51 -7.08 14.31
N ARG A 122 13.82 -5.83 14.00
CA ARG A 122 12.83 -4.84 13.56
C ARG A 122 12.38 -5.10 12.13
N TYR A 123 11.24 -4.54 11.77
CA TYR A 123 10.70 -4.59 10.43
C TYR A 123 10.81 -3.21 9.76
N GLU A 124 11.14 -3.21 8.49
CA GLU A 124 11.17 -2.02 7.64
C GLU A 124 10.28 -2.21 6.43
N VAL A 125 9.57 -1.15 6.06
CA VAL A 125 8.73 -1.13 4.87
C VAL A 125 9.60 -0.89 3.64
N VAL A 126 9.41 -1.72 2.62
CA VAL A 126 10.05 -1.58 1.31
C VAL A 126 8.96 -1.47 0.25
N ASP A 127 9.05 -0.45 -0.58
CA ASP A 127 8.13 -0.16 -1.65
C ASP A 127 8.89 -0.10 -2.98
N THR A 128 8.40 -0.84 -3.96
CA THR A 128 9.06 -0.94 -5.27
C THR A 128 8.50 0.09 -6.24
N LYS A 129 9.35 0.94 -6.80
CA LYS A 129 8.93 1.99 -7.72
C LYS A 129 9.74 2.01 -9.01
N LEU A 130 9.05 2.06 -10.13
CA LEU A 130 9.64 2.29 -11.46
C LEU A 130 10.03 3.78 -11.62
N ALA A 131 10.92 4.26 -10.78
CA ALA A 131 11.36 5.65 -10.82
C ALA A 131 12.90 5.74 -10.78
N ARG A 132 13.47 6.67 -11.55
CA ARG A 132 14.91 6.92 -11.56
C ARG A 132 15.40 7.70 -10.35
N HIS A 133 14.48 8.40 -9.66
CA HIS A 133 14.77 9.22 -8.49
C HIS A 133 13.64 9.09 -7.49
N SER A 134 13.97 9.15 -6.20
CA SER A 134 12.95 9.23 -5.14
C SER A 134 12.15 10.53 -5.26
N LYS A 135 10.87 10.46 -4.98
CA LYS A 135 9.97 11.61 -4.91
C LYS A 135 9.51 11.80 -3.47
N PRO A 136 9.23 13.05 -3.03
CA PRO A 136 8.70 13.29 -1.68
C PRO A 136 7.49 12.44 -1.34
N ALA A 137 6.59 12.21 -2.30
CA ALA A 137 5.41 11.36 -2.14
C ALA A 137 5.76 9.90 -1.75
N TYR A 138 6.86 9.35 -2.27
CA TYR A 138 7.29 7.98 -1.92
C TYR A 138 7.83 7.93 -0.48
N VAL A 139 8.62 8.94 -0.09
CA VAL A 139 9.12 9.05 1.28
C VAL A 139 7.97 9.18 2.26
N LEU A 140 6.98 10.02 1.96
CA LEU A 140 5.80 10.21 2.79
C LEU A 140 5.01 8.91 2.96
N GLN A 141 4.85 8.14 1.90
CA GLN A 141 4.21 6.82 1.96
C GLN A 141 4.95 5.86 2.89
N LEU A 142 6.29 5.80 2.81
CA LEU A 142 7.09 4.96 3.70
C LEU A 142 7.01 5.43 5.16
N CYS A 143 7.06 6.74 5.42
CA CYS A 143 6.89 7.29 6.76
C CYS A 143 5.55 6.90 7.38
N PHE A 144 4.48 6.91 6.58
CA PHE A 144 3.15 6.52 7.04
C PHE A 144 3.09 5.09 7.60
N TYR A 145 3.85 4.16 7.02
CA TYR A 145 3.89 2.77 7.48
C TYR A 145 4.91 2.51 8.60
N SER A 146 5.72 3.49 8.95
CA SER A 146 6.84 3.32 9.91
C SER A 146 6.53 3.86 11.30
N GLU A 147 5.33 4.39 11.52
CA GLU A 147 4.82 4.80 12.83
C GLU A 147 4.05 3.66 13.49
#